data_8ab1bf4d9f00edc278b420630ecebec7
#
_entry.id   8ab1bf4d9f00edc278b420630ecebec7
#
_cell.length_a   1.000
_cell.length_b   1.000
_cell.length_c   1.000
_cell.angle_alpha   90.00
_cell.angle_beta   90.00
_cell.angle_gamma   90.00
#
_symmetry.space_group_name_H-M   'P 1'
#
loop_
_entity.id
_entity.type
_entity.pdbx_description
1 polymer ?
#
loop_
_entity_poly.entity_id
_entity_poly.type
_entity_poly.pdbx_seq_one_letter_code
_entity_poly.pdbx_strand_id
1 'polypeptide(L)'
;MLKYALALAVLMAPTISQASTAKSVLSTAQVRGEATFRFIGLPIYEARLYTDAGAPLDWNRDFGIELEYLRNLTETDLVESTLKELDRLGNPIPVRAQLTQCFDDVRKGDQYLAVSRGPNKIGFWRNGVRVCTLSHPQIKQRFMAIFVGDDTRSKSFTRQLKGE
;
A
#
# COMPACT_ATOMS: atom_id res chain seq x y z
N MET A 1 -56.88 -7.74 -31.00
CA MET A 1 -55.43 -7.67 -31.21
C MET A 1 -54.81 -6.99 -29.99
N LEU A 2 -54.32 -7.77 -29.07
CA LEU A 2 -53.77 -7.29 -27.78
C LEU A 2 -52.24 -7.15 -27.90
N LYS A 3 -51.72 -5.90 -27.88
CA LYS A 3 -50.29 -5.64 -27.95
C LYS A 3 -49.72 -5.64 -26.53
N TYR A 4 -48.97 -6.67 -26.16
CA TYR A 4 -48.21 -6.72 -24.93
C TYR A 4 -46.93 -5.90 -25.09
N ALA A 5 -46.83 -4.78 -24.39
CA ALA A 5 -45.58 -4.03 -24.24
C ALA A 5 -44.75 -4.65 -23.09
N LEU A 6 -43.65 -5.27 -23.45
CA LEU A 6 -42.70 -5.78 -22.47
C LEU A 6 -41.87 -4.62 -21.95
N ALA A 7 -42.09 -4.18 -20.71
CA ALA A 7 -41.24 -3.19 -20.04
C ALA A 7 -39.98 -3.91 -19.50
N LEU A 8 -38.82 -3.61 -20.09
CA LEU A 8 -37.52 -4.08 -19.62
C LEU A 8 -37.12 -3.23 -18.41
N ALA A 9 -37.25 -3.78 -17.21
CA ALA A 9 -36.74 -3.14 -16.00
C ALA A 9 -35.23 -3.35 -15.91
N VAL A 10 -34.45 -2.29 -16.17
CA VAL A 10 -33.00 -2.28 -15.95
C VAL A 10 -32.77 -2.15 -14.46
N LEU A 11 -32.37 -3.25 -13.81
CA LEU A 11 -31.87 -3.26 -12.44
C LEU A 11 -30.50 -2.57 -12.41
N MET A 12 -30.46 -1.31 -12.03
CA MET A 12 -29.22 -0.65 -11.63
C MET A 12 -28.77 -1.21 -10.27
N ALA A 13 -27.79 -2.10 -10.26
CA ALA A 13 -27.12 -2.51 -9.04
C ALA A 13 -26.35 -1.30 -8.46
N PRO A 14 -26.52 -0.96 -7.16
CA PRO A 14 -25.74 0.10 -6.56
C PRO A 14 -24.28 -0.33 -6.52
N THR A 15 -23.42 0.42 -7.19
CA THR A 15 -21.96 0.30 -7.00
C THR A 15 -21.64 0.79 -5.59
N ILE A 16 -21.38 -0.13 -4.68
CA ILE A 16 -20.89 0.19 -3.33
C ILE A 16 -19.48 0.73 -3.53
N SER A 17 -19.33 2.05 -3.49
CA SER A 17 -18.01 2.69 -3.40
C SER A 17 -17.40 2.29 -2.08
N GLN A 18 -16.45 1.36 -2.10
CA GLN A 18 -15.65 1.04 -0.92
C GLN A 18 -14.81 2.27 -0.61
N ALA A 19 -15.16 2.97 0.48
CA ALA A 19 -14.30 4.00 1.03
C ALA A 19 -12.94 3.34 1.31
N SER A 20 -11.86 3.87 0.73
CA SER A 20 -10.55 3.25 0.88
C SER A 20 -10.20 3.15 2.37
N THR A 21 -9.58 2.04 2.79
CA THR A 21 -9.15 1.83 4.17
C THR A 21 -8.24 2.98 4.65
N ALA A 22 -7.47 3.57 3.74
CA ALA A 22 -6.65 4.74 4.02
C ALA A 22 -7.45 5.91 4.58
N LYS A 23 -8.65 6.22 4.03
CA LYS A 23 -9.52 7.30 4.53
C LYS A 23 -10.12 7.00 5.90
N SER A 24 -10.36 5.73 6.22
CA SER A 24 -10.85 5.35 7.56
C SER A 24 -9.78 5.46 8.64
N VAL A 25 -8.52 5.35 8.26
CA VAL A 25 -7.35 5.37 9.17
C VAL A 25 -6.73 6.76 9.27
N LEU A 26 -6.70 7.49 8.17
CA LEU A 26 -6.24 8.88 8.04
C LEU A 26 -7.40 9.69 7.43
N SER A 27 -8.19 10.35 8.24
CA SER A 27 -9.48 10.98 7.87
C SER A 27 -9.38 11.98 6.70
N THR A 28 -8.25 12.65 6.56
CA THR A 28 -7.96 13.64 5.50
C THR A 28 -7.17 13.06 4.33
N ALA A 29 -6.84 11.74 4.36
CA ALA A 29 -5.99 11.13 3.34
C ALA A 29 -6.62 11.17 1.94
N GLN A 30 -5.82 11.62 0.99
CA GLN A 30 -6.13 11.53 -0.45
C GLN A 30 -4.91 10.96 -1.18
N VAL A 31 -5.17 10.34 -2.34
CA VAL A 31 -4.10 9.82 -3.18
C VAL A 31 -3.23 10.98 -3.67
N ARG A 32 -1.94 10.93 -3.38
CA ARG A 32 -0.93 11.85 -3.89
C ARG A 32 -0.39 11.40 -5.24
N GLY A 33 -0.14 10.10 -5.39
CA GLY A 33 0.37 9.52 -6.63
C GLY A 33 0.23 8.01 -6.63
N GLU A 34 0.35 7.45 -7.82
CA GLU A 34 0.23 6.01 -8.09
C GLU A 34 1.36 5.57 -9.01
N ALA A 35 1.87 4.36 -8.79
CA ALA A 35 2.94 3.80 -9.63
C ALA A 35 2.89 2.28 -9.64
N THR A 36 3.23 1.67 -10.78
CA THR A 36 3.38 0.21 -10.89
C THR A 36 4.84 -0.16 -10.70
N PHE A 37 5.14 -0.97 -9.70
CA PHE A 37 6.46 -1.55 -9.53
C PHE A 37 6.62 -2.78 -10.42
N ARG A 38 7.74 -2.81 -11.16
CA ARG A 38 8.13 -3.91 -12.04
C ARG A 38 9.47 -4.49 -11.62
N PHE A 39 9.58 -5.81 -11.62
CA PHE A 39 10.84 -6.51 -11.41
C PHE A 39 11.16 -7.34 -12.67
N ILE A 40 12.29 -7.07 -13.30
CA ILE A 40 12.69 -7.68 -14.58
C ILE A 40 11.55 -7.59 -15.62
N GLY A 41 10.94 -6.40 -15.75
CA GLY A 41 9.84 -6.13 -16.67
C GLY A 41 8.46 -6.66 -16.24
N LEU A 42 8.39 -7.53 -15.23
CA LEU A 42 7.13 -8.11 -14.74
C LEU A 42 6.47 -7.19 -13.70
N PRO A 43 5.19 -6.83 -13.86
CA PRO A 43 4.48 -6.05 -12.86
C PRO A 43 4.26 -6.89 -11.61
N ILE A 44 4.63 -6.34 -10.46
CA ILE A 44 4.54 -7.01 -9.15
C ILE A 44 3.38 -6.46 -8.35
N TYR A 45 3.28 -5.14 -8.22
CA TYR A 45 2.19 -4.45 -7.54
C TYR A 45 1.98 -3.04 -8.09
N GLU A 46 0.77 -2.53 -7.90
CA GLU A 46 0.46 -1.10 -7.97
C GLU A 46 0.55 -0.51 -6.57
N ALA A 47 1.20 0.64 -6.45
CA ALA A 47 1.31 1.37 -5.19
C ALA A 47 0.57 2.69 -5.27
N ARG A 48 -0.09 3.07 -4.17
CA ARG A 48 -0.73 4.38 -3.98
C ARG A 48 -0.18 5.04 -2.72
N LEU A 49 0.27 6.27 -2.87
CA LEU A 49 0.68 7.11 -1.74
C LEU A 49 -0.50 7.96 -1.29
N TYR A 50 -0.84 7.86 -0.01
CA TYR A 50 -1.86 8.67 0.64
C TYR A 50 -1.21 9.68 1.57
N THR A 51 -1.46 10.96 1.31
CA THR A 51 -1.00 12.07 2.16
C THR A 51 -2.18 12.92 2.60
N ASP A 52 -1.99 13.79 3.56
CA ASP A 52 -3.01 14.72 4.03
C ASP A 52 -3.47 15.63 2.89
N ALA A 53 -4.75 15.55 2.54
CA ALA A 53 -5.39 16.26 1.42
C ALA A 53 -4.65 16.11 0.06
N GLY A 54 -3.86 15.04 -0.16
CA GLY A 54 -3.06 14.84 -1.37
C GLY A 54 -1.88 15.80 -1.51
N ALA A 55 -1.48 16.48 -0.44
CA ALA A 55 -0.33 17.38 -0.42
C ALA A 55 0.98 16.64 -0.74
N PRO A 56 2.05 17.32 -1.15
CA PRO A 56 3.37 16.73 -1.27
C PRO A 56 3.79 15.98 -0.02
N LEU A 57 4.58 14.90 -0.19
CA LEU A 57 5.05 14.09 0.93
C LEU A 57 5.81 14.93 1.96
N ASP A 58 5.33 14.89 3.22
CA ASP A 58 6.00 15.48 4.36
C ASP A 58 6.31 14.38 5.39
N TRP A 59 7.60 14.12 5.62
CA TRP A 59 8.06 13.12 6.57
C TRP A 59 7.71 13.41 8.03
N ASN A 60 7.36 14.65 8.36
CA ASN A 60 6.94 15.04 9.71
C ASN A 60 5.46 14.69 9.99
N ARG A 61 4.69 14.38 8.95
CA ARG A 61 3.28 13.99 9.05
C ARG A 61 3.11 12.48 8.84
N ASP A 62 2.04 11.91 9.35
CA ASP A 62 1.70 10.53 9.05
C ASP A 62 1.12 10.41 7.64
N PHE A 63 1.48 9.34 6.95
CA PHE A 63 1.04 9.02 5.61
C PHE A 63 0.90 7.51 5.42
N GLY A 64 0.26 7.10 4.34
CA GLY A 64 0.03 5.70 4.03
C GLY A 64 0.54 5.31 2.65
N ILE A 65 0.97 4.06 2.52
CA ILE A 65 1.29 3.42 1.24
C ILE A 65 0.48 2.14 1.13
N GLU A 66 -0.33 2.05 0.07
CA GLU A 66 -1.10 0.86 -0.26
C GLU A 66 -0.47 0.15 -1.44
N LEU A 67 -0.36 -1.17 -1.34
CA LEU A 67 0.08 -2.03 -2.43
C LEU A 67 -1.08 -2.94 -2.83
N GLU A 68 -1.46 -2.95 -4.10
CA GLU A 68 -2.34 -3.94 -4.69
C GLU A 68 -1.48 -4.92 -5.50
N TYR A 69 -1.46 -6.19 -5.11
CA TYR A 69 -0.61 -7.18 -5.74
C TYR A 69 -1.18 -7.63 -7.09
N LEU A 70 -0.32 -7.64 -8.09
CA LEU A 70 -0.66 -8.09 -9.46
C LEU A 70 -0.27 -9.55 -9.71
N ARG A 71 0.32 -10.20 -8.70
CA ARG A 71 0.81 -11.58 -8.72
C ARG A 71 0.64 -12.23 -7.37
N ASN A 72 0.64 -13.57 -7.35
CA ASN A 72 0.73 -14.32 -6.11
C ASN A 72 2.18 -14.27 -5.60
N LEU A 73 2.35 -13.99 -4.31
CA LEU A 73 3.62 -14.02 -3.60
C LEU A 73 3.40 -14.71 -2.25
N THR A 74 4.43 -15.38 -1.77
CA THR A 74 4.37 -16.01 -0.45
C THR A 74 4.72 -15.02 0.67
N GLU A 75 4.32 -15.31 1.90
CA GLU A 75 4.77 -14.61 3.10
C GLU A 75 6.31 -14.46 3.10
N THR A 76 7.01 -15.56 2.80
CA THR A 76 8.48 -15.57 2.72
C THR A 76 9.00 -14.58 1.70
N ASP A 77 8.41 -14.50 0.49
CA ASP A 77 8.80 -13.52 -0.53
C ASP A 77 8.65 -12.08 0.00
N LEU A 78 7.56 -11.80 0.70
CA LEU A 78 7.28 -10.47 1.25
C LEU A 78 8.27 -10.10 2.36
N VAL A 79 8.52 -11.02 3.30
CA VAL A 79 9.45 -10.81 4.41
C VAL A 79 10.87 -10.63 3.90
N GLU A 80 11.35 -11.57 3.05
CA GLU A 80 12.73 -11.53 2.54
C GLU A 80 12.98 -10.31 1.66
N SER A 81 12.05 -9.95 0.79
CA SER A 81 12.21 -8.75 -0.05
C SER A 81 12.25 -7.47 0.79
N THR A 82 11.44 -7.39 1.85
CA THR A 82 11.45 -6.24 2.77
C THR A 82 12.78 -6.13 3.51
N LEU A 83 13.28 -7.23 4.08
CA LEU A 83 14.56 -7.26 4.80
C LEU A 83 15.73 -6.92 3.86
N LYS A 84 15.72 -7.47 2.64
CA LYS A 84 16.73 -7.17 1.64
C LYS A 84 16.78 -5.68 1.27
N GLU A 85 15.62 -5.02 1.20
CA GLU A 85 15.58 -3.59 0.93
C GLU A 85 16.05 -2.75 2.12
N LEU A 86 15.68 -3.14 3.34
CA LEU A 86 16.21 -2.49 4.55
C LEU A 86 17.73 -2.60 4.61
N ASP A 87 18.30 -3.78 4.31
CA ASP A 87 19.76 -3.99 4.26
C ASP A 87 20.42 -3.13 3.17
N ARG A 88 19.83 -3.11 1.97
CA ARG A 88 20.33 -2.32 0.84
C ARG A 88 20.38 -0.82 1.14
N LEU A 89 19.41 -0.32 1.91
CA LEU A 89 19.34 1.08 2.35
C LEU A 89 20.25 1.39 3.55
N GLY A 90 21.06 0.41 4.00
CA GLY A 90 21.94 0.57 5.15
C GLY A 90 21.20 0.60 6.48
N ASN A 91 20.00 0.05 6.54
CA ASN A 91 19.12 0.04 7.71
C ASN A 91 18.77 -1.37 8.18
N PRO A 92 19.73 -2.29 8.37
CA PRO A 92 19.41 -3.60 8.92
C PRO A 92 18.83 -3.44 10.33
N ILE A 93 17.64 -4.01 10.55
CA ILE A 93 16.93 -3.94 11.83
C ILE A 93 16.32 -5.31 12.16
N PRO A 94 16.23 -5.69 13.44
CA PRO A 94 15.76 -7.01 13.85
C PRO A 94 14.24 -7.10 13.88
N VAL A 95 13.58 -6.91 12.73
CA VAL A 95 12.11 -6.88 12.62
C VAL A 95 11.51 -8.11 11.94
N ARG A 96 12.32 -9.12 11.59
CA ARG A 96 11.87 -10.34 10.91
C ARG A 96 10.63 -10.95 11.57
N ALA A 97 10.69 -11.22 12.87
CA ALA A 97 9.59 -11.83 13.60
C ALA A 97 8.30 -11.00 13.54
N GLN A 98 8.41 -9.67 13.56
CA GLN A 98 7.25 -8.79 13.42
C GLN A 98 6.71 -8.80 11.99
N LEU A 99 7.58 -8.82 10.97
CA LEU A 99 7.15 -8.91 9.57
C LEU A 99 6.42 -10.23 9.29
N THR A 100 6.92 -11.35 9.80
CA THR A 100 6.25 -12.66 9.73
C THR A 100 4.87 -12.66 10.39
N GLN A 101 4.67 -11.90 11.46
CA GLN A 101 3.34 -11.73 12.07
C GLN A 101 2.42 -10.80 11.27
N CYS A 102 2.99 -9.90 10.47
CA CYS A 102 2.24 -8.91 9.69
C CYS A 102 1.85 -9.41 8.31
N PHE A 103 2.67 -10.26 7.70
CA PHE A 103 2.50 -10.69 6.32
C PHE A 103 2.00 -12.13 6.24
N ASP A 104 1.16 -12.38 5.25
CA ASP A 104 0.69 -13.69 4.80
C ASP A 104 0.88 -13.80 3.29
N ASP A 105 0.69 -14.99 2.75
CA ASP A 105 0.61 -15.19 1.29
C ASP A 105 -0.42 -14.25 0.67
N VAL A 106 -0.07 -13.62 -0.43
CA VAL A 106 -0.96 -12.76 -1.19
C VAL A 106 -1.28 -13.38 -2.55
N ARG A 107 -2.48 -13.12 -3.00
CA ARG A 107 -2.94 -13.43 -4.36
C ARG A 107 -3.09 -12.15 -5.16
N LYS A 108 -3.13 -12.28 -6.48
CA LYS A 108 -3.48 -11.16 -7.35
C LYS A 108 -4.78 -10.51 -6.89
N GLY A 109 -4.75 -9.18 -6.68
CA GLY A 109 -5.87 -8.38 -6.19
C GLY A 109 -5.88 -8.16 -4.68
N ASP A 110 -5.08 -8.89 -3.90
CA ASP A 110 -4.94 -8.61 -2.47
C ASP A 110 -4.22 -7.28 -2.25
N GLN A 111 -4.61 -6.60 -1.17
CA GLN A 111 -4.08 -5.28 -0.83
C GLN A 111 -3.46 -5.28 0.57
N TYR A 112 -2.31 -4.65 0.69
CA TYR A 112 -1.73 -4.24 1.96
C TYR A 112 -1.62 -2.72 2.03
N LEU A 113 -2.11 -2.14 3.12
CA LEU A 113 -1.94 -0.74 3.45
C LEU A 113 -1.03 -0.64 4.67
N ALA A 114 0.06 0.11 4.55
CA ALA A 114 0.96 0.50 5.63
C ALA A 114 0.72 1.97 5.97
N VAL A 115 0.40 2.29 7.22
CA VAL A 115 0.19 3.69 7.68
C VAL A 115 1.13 3.99 8.84
N SER A 116 1.91 5.04 8.72
CA SER A 116 2.75 5.51 9.83
C SER A 116 1.90 6.05 10.97
N ARG A 117 2.37 5.84 12.19
CA ARG A 117 1.80 6.37 13.42
C ARG A 117 2.93 6.94 14.28
N GLY A 118 3.30 8.17 13.97
CA GLY A 118 4.52 8.77 14.47
C GLY A 118 5.79 8.10 13.94
N PRO A 119 6.97 8.40 14.47
CA PRO A 119 8.25 7.95 13.91
C PRO A 119 8.53 6.45 14.11
N ASN A 120 7.92 5.82 15.13
CA ASN A 120 8.34 4.52 15.65
C ASN A 120 7.33 3.39 15.44
N LYS A 121 6.23 3.64 14.73
CA LYS A 121 5.18 2.62 14.49
C LYS A 121 4.62 2.71 13.08
N ILE A 122 4.30 1.55 12.51
CA ILE A 122 3.54 1.40 11.26
C ILE A 122 2.43 0.38 11.51
N GLY A 123 1.19 0.79 11.29
CA GLY A 123 0.05 -0.12 11.27
C GLY A 123 -0.13 -0.73 9.89
N PHE A 124 -0.48 -2.03 9.84
CA PHE A 124 -0.78 -2.74 8.60
C PHE A 124 -2.23 -3.19 8.55
N TRP A 125 -2.83 -3.05 7.38
CA TRP A 125 -4.16 -3.57 7.04
C TRP A 125 -4.04 -4.43 5.79
N ARG A 126 -4.67 -5.59 5.80
CA ARG A 126 -4.80 -6.47 4.64
C ARG A 126 -6.27 -6.51 4.23
N ASN A 127 -6.56 -6.20 2.96
CA ASN A 127 -7.91 -6.17 2.41
C ASN A 127 -8.90 -5.42 3.32
N GLY A 128 -8.48 -4.28 3.88
CA GLY A 128 -9.27 -3.44 4.77
C GLY A 128 -9.30 -3.86 6.24
N VAL A 129 -8.75 -5.01 6.61
CA VAL A 129 -8.70 -5.53 7.98
C VAL A 129 -7.33 -5.27 8.60
N ARG A 130 -7.31 -4.72 9.81
CA ARG A 130 -6.05 -4.52 10.53
C ARG A 130 -5.44 -5.85 10.93
N VAL A 131 -4.15 -6.03 10.64
CA VAL A 131 -3.43 -7.29 10.91
C VAL A 131 -2.36 -7.14 11.99
N CYS A 132 -1.59 -6.06 12.02
CA CYS A 132 -0.52 -5.89 12.99
C CYS A 132 -0.06 -4.43 13.14
N THR A 133 0.93 -4.25 14.03
CA THR A 133 1.75 -3.03 14.13
C THR A 133 3.22 -3.42 14.15
N LEU A 134 4.00 -2.87 13.23
CA LEU A 134 5.46 -2.93 13.23
C LEU A 134 6.00 -1.80 14.10
N SER A 135 6.83 -2.11 15.07
CA SER A 135 7.38 -1.15 16.03
C SER A 135 8.90 -1.27 16.11
N HIS A 136 9.59 -0.16 15.84
CA HIS A 136 11.04 -0.04 15.99
C HIS A 136 11.41 1.46 15.99
N PRO A 137 12.47 1.91 16.67
CA PRO A 137 12.93 3.30 16.56
C PRO A 137 13.13 3.72 15.10
N GLN A 138 12.50 4.85 14.72
CA GLN A 138 12.54 5.42 13.36
C GLN A 138 12.01 4.50 12.24
N ILE A 139 11.15 3.55 12.56
CA ILE A 139 10.64 2.58 11.57
C ILE A 139 9.92 3.26 10.40
N LYS A 140 9.24 4.38 10.63
CA LYS A 140 8.62 5.18 9.58
C LYS A 140 9.65 5.55 8.49
N GLN A 141 10.75 6.20 8.89
CA GLN A 141 11.81 6.59 7.97
C GLN A 141 12.43 5.38 7.28
N ARG A 142 12.74 4.33 8.04
CA ARG A 142 13.45 3.15 7.53
C ARG A 142 12.58 2.34 6.55
N PHE A 143 11.36 2.01 6.93
CA PHE A 143 10.47 1.16 6.13
C PHE A 143 9.87 1.92 4.94
N MET A 144 9.34 3.12 5.15
CA MET A 144 8.70 3.88 4.08
C MET A 144 9.70 4.35 3.01
N ALA A 145 10.99 4.51 3.37
CA ALA A 145 12.04 4.84 2.41
C ALA A 145 12.25 3.75 1.34
N ILE A 146 11.82 2.51 1.56
CA ILE A 146 11.79 1.46 0.53
C ILE A 146 11.03 1.92 -0.72
N PHE A 147 9.98 2.73 -0.53
CA PHE A 147 9.06 3.16 -1.60
C PHE A 147 9.27 4.62 -2.02
N VAL A 148 9.48 5.52 -1.05
CA VAL A 148 9.46 6.98 -1.26
C VAL A 148 10.73 7.68 -0.79
N GLY A 149 11.78 6.94 -0.46
CA GLY A 149 13.10 7.48 -0.12
C GLY A 149 13.91 7.90 -1.35
N ASP A 150 15.09 8.48 -1.10
CA ASP A 150 15.97 8.98 -2.16
C ASP A 150 16.75 7.85 -2.86
N ASP A 151 16.98 6.72 -2.19
CA ASP A 151 17.78 5.59 -2.68
C ASP A 151 16.95 4.34 -3.01
N THR A 152 15.74 4.54 -3.55
CA THR A 152 14.89 3.42 -3.97
C THR A 152 15.46 2.68 -5.20
N ARG A 153 15.07 1.42 -5.38
CA ARG A 153 15.47 0.59 -6.55
C ARG A 153 15.02 1.16 -7.89
N SER A 154 13.95 1.95 -7.92
CA SER A 154 13.40 2.54 -9.13
C SER A 154 13.05 4.00 -8.90
N LYS A 155 13.92 4.88 -9.38
CA LYS A 155 13.70 6.34 -9.29
C LYS A 155 12.43 6.79 -10.02
N SER A 156 12.10 6.18 -11.17
CA SER A 156 10.88 6.51 -11.92
C SER A 156 9.62 6.11 -11.16
N PHE A 157 9.60 4.91 -10.57
CA PHE A 157 8.51 4.48 -9.71
C PHE A 157 8.30 5.45 -8.54
N THR A 158 9.38 5.81 -7.85
CA THR A 158 9.31 6.71 -6.68
C THR A 158 8.80 8.10 -7.06
N ARG A 159 9.27 8.70 -8.19
CA ARG A 159 8.74 9.99 -8.65
C ARG A 159 7.24 9.93 -8.94
N GLN A 160 6.80 8.91 -9.70
CA GLN A 160 5.37 8.73 -9.98
C GLN A 160 4.55 8.58 -8.71
N LEU A 161 5.02 7.76 -7.76
CA LEU A 161 4.35 7.53 -6.48
C LEU A 161 4.27 8.82 -5.64
N LYS A 162 5.30 9.67 -5.70
CA LYS A 162 5.32 10.98 -5.04
C LYS A 162 4.52 12.05 -5.79
N GLY A 163 4.02 11.74 -6.99
CA GLY A 163 3.30 12.68 -7.84
C GLY A 163 4.21 13.78 -8.41
N GLU A 164 5.44 13.40 -8.78
CA GLU A 164 6.51 14.26 -9.34
C GLU A 164 6.80 13.91 -10.80
#